data_53ed8c1ceb0331271e2f5f44a610def2
#
_entry.id   53ed8c1ceb0331271e2f5f44a610def2
#
_cell.length_a   1.000
_cell.length_b   1.000
_cell.length_c   1.000
_cell.angle_alpha   90.00
_cell.angle_beta   90.00
_cell.angle_gamma   90.00
#
_symmetry.space_group_name_H-M   'P 1'
#
loop_
_entity.id
_entity.type
_entity.pdbx_description
1 polymer ?
#
loop_
_entity_poly.entity_id
_entity_poly.type
_entity_poly.pdbx_seq_one_letter_code
_entity_poly.pdbx_strand_id
1 'polypeptide(L)'
;LNEDDESNFDYMYGVGFSTEYYHDMRNSIDAATWWAKYMGQPYIREGLLFPQDELNYYNGVLPEGEPVKKAVCDVAWGGGDSLSMPFAYIFGDSVYIHDVIFNTGDKEVTYPVVVGRSKQHLPSTERFEANNGGAEYADKVDELLRKDGVHINIYSRKAPNTQSKLARIIQYAPDIRKFFFVAPKHQSREYKRFMAEVTTFVQTGKNPHDDACDSLAMLADELFHSVGETVVFKRPF
;
A
#
# COMPACT_ATOMS: atom_id res chain seq x y z
N LEU A 1 -3.34 0.31 30.40
CA LEU A 1 -4.79 0.57 30.40
C LEU A 1 -5.51 -0.58 31.09
N ASN A 2 -6.64 -0.26 31.72
CA ASN A 2 -7.53 -1.29 32.30
C ASN A 2 -8.41 -1.96 31.20
N GLU A 3 -9.31 -2.84 31.62
CA GLU A 3 -10.22 -3.55 30.69
C GLU A 3 -11.22 -2.61 29.99
N ASP A 4 -11.46 -1.42 30.55
CA ASP A 4 -12.33 -0.38 29.97
C ASP A 4 -11.58 0.60 29.06
N ASP A 5 -10.32 0.30 28.74
CA ASP A 5 -9.41 1.11 27.90
C ASP A 5 -9.04 2.47 28.54
N GLU A 6 -9.12 2.55 29.87
CA GLU A 6 -8.76 3.74 30.64
C GLU A 6 -7.37 3.59 31.28
N SER A 7 -6.71 4.70 31.54
CA SER A 7 -5.40 4.69 32.20
C SER A 7 -5.47 4.19 33.64
N ASN A 8 -4.62 3.21 33.98
CA ASN A 8 -4.47 2.72 35.35
C ASN A 8 -3.82 3.73 36.30
N PHE A 9 -3.27 4.79 35.76
CA PHE A 9 -2.73 5.91 36.52
C PHE A 9 -3.78 6.98 36.63
N ASP A 10 -4.84 6.68 37.34
CA ASP A 10 -5.82 7.71 37.63
C ASP A 10 -5.36 8.54 38.85
N TYR A 11 -5.24 9.64 38.72
CA TYR A 11 -4.53 10.80 39.04
C TYR A 11 -5.05 11.64 40.18
N MET A 12 -4.92 11.15 41.39
CA MET A 12 -5.04 12.04 42.56
C MET A 12 -3.95 13.13 42.63
N TYR A 13 -2.87 12.99 41.86
CA TYR A 13 -1.69 13.87 42.01
C TYR A 13 -1.09 14.38 40.70
N GLY A 14 -1.74 14.20 39.54
CA GLY A 14 -1.24 14.68 38.24
C GLY A 14 0.06 14.02 37.79
N VAL A 15 0.37 12.83 38.31
CA VAL A 15 1.57 12.08 37.99
C VAL A 15 1.16 10.90 37.11
N GLY A 16 1.66 10.89 35.88
CA GLY A 16 1.35 9.83 34.90
C GLY A 16 0.70 10.38 33.63
N PHE A 17 0.39 9.48 32.72
CA PHE A 17 -0.21 9.85 31.43
C PHE A 17 -1.73 9.64 31.43
N SER A 18 -2.46 10.57 30.84
CA SER A 18 -3.92 10.53 30.75
C SER A 18 -4.42 9.42 29.84
N THR A 19 -5.67 9.03 29.98
CA THR A 19 -6.36 8.12 29.04
C THR A 19 -6.26 8.64 27.60
N GLU A 20 -6.46 9.95 27.39
CA GLU A 20 -6.33 10.59 26.08
C GLU A 20 -4.92 10.46 25.50
N TYR A 21 -3.87 10.67 26.31
CA TYR A 21 -2.50 10.43 25.89
C TYR A 21 -2.26 8.99 25.41
N TYR A 22 -2.81 8.01 26.13
CA TYR A 22 -2.66 6.61 25.73
C TYR A 22 -3.45 6.27 24.47
N HIS A 23 -4.61 6.85 24.26
CA HIS A 23 -5.38 6.71 23.02
C HIS A 23 -4.65 7.33 21.83
N ASP A 24 -4.07 8.51 21.99
CA ASP A 24 -3.25 9.16 20.95
C ASP A 24 -2.00 8.33 20.64
N MET A 25 -1.35 7.81 21.66
CA MET A 25 -0.18 6.94 21.51
C MET A 25 -0.55 5.63 20.79
N ARG A 26 -1.68 5.01 21.14
CA ARG A 26 -2.19 3.80 20.48
C ARG A 26 -2.46 4.03 19.00
N ASN A 27 -2.99 5.21 18.64
CA ASN A 27 -3.24 5.57 17.26
C ASN A 27 -1.98 5.97 16.48
N SER A 28 -0.86 6.21 17.17
CA SER A 28 0.40 6.66 16.57
C SER A 28 1.45 5.57 16.41
N ILE A 29 1.29 4.41 17.05
CA ILE A 29 2.22 3.28 16.98
C ILE A 29 1.52 2.02 16.45
N ASP A 30 2.32 1.06 15.97
CA ASP A 30 1.79 -0.22 15.53
C ASP A 30 1.23 -1.07 16.70
N ALA A 31 0.28 -1.95 16.38
CA ALA A 31 -0.41 -2.76 17.36
C ALA A 31 0.55 -3.66 18.18
N ALA A 32 1.58 -4.25 17.54
CA ALA A 32 2.52 -5.13 18.23
C ALA A 32 3.34 -4.35 19.28
N THR A 33 3.81 -3.15 18.91
CA THR A 33 4.49 -2.23 19.83
C THR A 33 3.56 -1.78 20.96
N TRP A 34 2.30 -1.50 20.66
CA TRP A 34 1.32 -1.14 21.68
C TRP A 34 1.13 -2.27 22.71
N TRP A 35 0.84 -3.48 22.26
CA TRP A 35 0.62 -4.63 23.13
C TRP A 35 1.86 -4.97 23.96
N ALA A 36 3.05 -4.91 23.34
CA ALA A 36 4.30 -5.22 24.04
C ALA A 36 4.67 -4.15 25.10
N LYS A 37 4.60 -2.86 24.73
CA LYS A 37 5.10 -1.77 25.59
C LYS A 37 4.10 -1.29 26.64
N TYR A 38 2.83 -1.21 26.26
CA TYR A 38 1.81 -0.59 27.10
C TYR A 38 0.88 -1.57 27.77
N MET A 39 0.66 -2.74 27.14
CA MET A 39 -0.19 -3.80 27.73
C MET A 39 0.61 -4.91 28.39
N GLY A 40 1.94 -4.87 28.31
CA GLY A 40 2.81 -5.89 28.92
C GLY A 40 2.67 -7.30 28.32
N GLN A 41 2.06 -7.40 27.15
CA GLN A 41 1.85 -8.64 26.42
C GLN A 41 2.64 -8.60 25.12
N PRO A 42 3.77 -9.32 24.99
CA PRO A 42 4.46 -9.45 23.71
C PRO A 42 3.53 -10.09 22.70
N TYR A 43 3.03 -9.30 21.78
CA TYR A 43 2.16 -9.79 20.71
C TYR A 43 3.04 -10.21 19.53
N ILE A 44 3.52 -11.44 19.58
CA ILE A 44 4.07 -12.10 18.39
C ILE A 44 2.87 -12.68 17.65
N ARG A 45 2.43 -12.05 16.59
CA ARG A 45 1.49 -12.67 15.66
C ARG A 45 2.27 -13.79 14.97
N GLU A 46 2.09 -15.03 15.41
CA GLU A 46 2.63 -16.17 14.68
C GLU A 46 2.06 -16.16 13.25
N GLY A 47 2.93 -16.38 12.28
CA GLY A 47 2.53 -16.49 10.87
C GLY A 47 2.38 -15.17 10.13
N LEU A 48 3.00 -14.07 10.59
CA LEU A 48 3.13 -12.84 9.78
C LEU A 48 3.80 -13.17 8.46
N LEU A 49 3.21 -12.70 7.36
CA LEU A 49 3.78 -12.88 6.03
C LEU A 49 4.91 -11.87 5.75
N PHE A 50 4.80 -10.67 6.31
CA PHE A 50 5.74 -9.55 6.12
C PHE A 50 6.14 -8.93 7.46
N PRO A 51 6.89 -9.66 8.33
CA PRO A 51 7.39 -9.08 9.57
C PRO A 51 8.20 -7.82 9.29
N GLN A 52 8.01 -6.78 10.09
CA GLN A 52 8.62 -5.47 9.86
C GLN A 52 10.16 -5.54 9.83
N ASP A 53 10.76 -6.40 10.62
CA ASP A 53 12.21 -6.63 10.72
C ASP A 53 12.80 -7.44 9.55
N GLU A 54 11.97 -8.09 8.75
CA GLU A 54 12.38 -8.80 7.53
C GLU A 54 12.26 -7.98 6.25
N LEU A 55 11.69 -6.76 6.32
CA LEU A 55 11.54 -5.87 5.17
C LEU A 55 12.74 -4.96 5.00
N ASN A 56 13.05 -4.59 3.75
CA ASN A 56 14.10 -3.63 3.46
C ASN A 56 13.57 -2.20 3.55
N TYR A 57 14.35 -1.31 4.16
CA TYR A 57 13.98 0.08 4.31
C TYR A 57 15.07 1.01 3.78
N TYR A 58 14.64 2.17 3.25
CA TYR A 58 15.54 3.24 2.87
C TYR A 58 15.07 4.58 3.47
N ASN A 59 15.94 5.56 3.50
CA ASN A 59 15.71 6.84 4.20
C ASN A 59 14.82 7.85 3.44
N GLY A 60 14.18 7.43 2.34
CA GLY A 60 13.37 8.30 1.46
C GLY A 60 14.18 8.99 0.37
N VAL A 61 15.50 8.89 0.37
CA VAL A 61 16.38 9.40 -0.69
C VAL A 61 16.63 8.28 -1.70
N LEU A 62 16.26 8.50 -2.95
CA LEU A 62 16.46 7.54 -4.03
C LEU A 62 17.92 7.52 -4.50
N PRO A 63 18.40 6.40 -5.08
CA PRO A 63 19.69 6.36 -5.75
C PRO A 63 19.80 7.39 -6.89
N GLU A 64 21.03 7.73 -7.24
CA GLU A 64 21.31 8.55 -8.43
C GLU A 64 20.95 7.80 -9.72
N GLY A 65 20.45 8.54 -10.71
CA GLY A 65 20.09 8.02 -12.03
C GLY A 65 18.60 8.17 -12.36
N GLU A 66 18.24 7.76 -13.56
CA GLU A 66 16.87 7.81 -14.05
C GLU A 66 16.15 6.47 -13.80
N PRO A 67 15.16 6.41 -12.90
CA PRO A 67 14.42 5.19 -12.63
C PRO A 67 13.36 4.92 -13.71
N VAL A 68 13.08 3.67 -13.95
CA VAL A 68 11.80 3.26 -14.53
C VAL A 68 10.74 3.38 -13.43
N LYS A 69 9.65 4.08 -13.71
CA LYS A 69 8.58 4.28 -12.75
C LYS A 69 7.34 3.51 -13.19
N LYS A 70 6.77 2.75 -12.29
CA LYS A 70 5.51 2.02 -12.52
C LYS A 70 4.59 2.17 -11.33
N ALA A 71 3.28 2.08 -11.56
CA ALA A 71 2.29 2.01 -10.53
C ALA A 71 1.25 0.92 -10.85
N VAL A 72 0.66 0.36 -9.81
CA VAL A 72 -0.49 -0.54 -9.92
C VAL A 72 -1.57 -0.07 -8.95
N CYS A 73 -2.83 -0.26 -9.32
CA CYS A 73 -3.95 0.20 -8.51
C CYS A 73 -4.96 -0.94 -8.31
N ASP A 74 -5.16 -1.34 -7.06
CA ASP A 74 -6.33 -2.09 -6.62
C ASP A 74 -7.42 -1.07 -6.28
N VAL A 75 -8.51 -1.08 -7.07
CA VAL A 75 -9.56 -0.06 -7.01
C VAL A 75 -10.62 -0.49 -6.00
N ALA A 76 -10.90 0.37 -5.02
CA ALA A 76 -12.03 0.24 -4.11
C ALA A 76 -13.05 1.36 -4.32
N TRP A 77 -14.32 1.04 -4.05
CA TRP A 77 -15.45 1.95 -4.25
C TRP A 77 -16.00 2.53 -2.92
N GLY A 78 -15.21 2.49 -1.86
CA GLY A 78 -15.64 2.80 -0.50
C GLY A 78 -16.21 1.56 0.22
N GLY A 79 -16.84 1.77 1.38
CA GLY A 79 -17.46 0.67 2.13
C GLY A 79 -16.53 -0.08 3.10
N GLY A 80 -15.32 0.44 3.32
CA GLY A 80 -14.35 -0.15 4.24
C GLY A 80 -13.08 -0.64 3.56
N ASP A 81 -13.12 -0.97 2.27
CA ASP A 81 -11.93 -1.31 1.49
C ASP A 81 -11.18 -0.05 1.05
N SER A 82 -9.87 -0.15 0.91
CA SER A 82 -9.01 0.95 0.51
C SER A 82 -8.61 0.84 -0.95
N LEU A 83 -8.77 1.93 -1.73
CA LEU A 83 -8.00 2.06 -2.96
C LEU A 83 -6.52 2.06 -2.59
N SER A 84 -5.77 1.11 -3.14
CA SER A 84 -4.36 0.90 -2.85
C SER A 84 -3.53 1.02 -4.13
N MET A 85 -2.63 2.02 -4.17
CA MET A 85 -1.81 2.29 -5.35
C MET A 85 -0.37 2.62 -4.96
N PRO A 86 0.53 1.62 -4.90
CA PRO A 86 1.96 1.83 -4.72
C PRO A 86 2.61 2.36 -6.00
N PHE A 87 3.52 3.33 -5.83
CA PHE A 87 4.40 3.88 -6.88
C PHE A 87 5.81 3.33 -6.72
N ALA A 88 6.23 2.51 -7.68
CA ALA A 88 7.54 1.89 -7.71
C ALA A 88 8.53 2.69 -8.57
N TYR A 89 9.72 2.92 -8.01
CA TYR A 89 10.88 3.49 -8.68
C TYR A 89 11.94 2.41 -8.80
N ILE A 90 12.32 2.06 -10.02
CA ILE A 90 13.14 0.88 -10.32
C ILE A 90 14.49 1.34 -10.84
N PHE A 91 15.55 0.98 -10.10
CA PHE A 91 16.95 1.24 -10.45
C PHE A 91 17.66 -0.11 -10.63
N GLY A 92 17.89 -0.54 -11.88
CA GLY A 92 18.37 -1.89 -12.17
C GLY A 92 17.44 -2.94 -11.61
N ASP A 93 17.93 -3.79 -10.70
CA ASP A 93 17.16 -4.86 -10.06
C ASP A 93 16.50 -4.42 -8.73
N SER A 94 16.72 -3.19 -8.30
CA SER A 94 16.20 -2.67 -7.03
C SER A 94 14.90 -1.91 -7.22
N VAL A 95 13.88 -2.29 -6.47
CA VAL A 95 12.53 -1.70 -6.52
C VAL A 95 12.25 -0.92 -5.24
N TYR A 96 12.01 0.38 -5.36
CA TYR A 96 11.70 1.29 -4.25
C TYR A 96 10.22 1.67 -4.29
N ILE A 97 9.48 1.30 -3.26
CA ILE A 97 8.10 1.78 -3.08
C ILE A 97 8.20 3.20 -2.51
N HIS A 98 8.21 4.19 -3.42
CA HIS A 98 8.54 5.57 -3.06
C HIS A 98 7.36 6.34 -2.49
N ASP A 99 6.18 6.05 -2.99
CA ASP A 99 4.93 6.65 -2.53
C ASP A 99 3.77 5.66 -2.64
N VAL A 100 2.69 5.92 -1.92
CA VAL A 100 1.48 5.10 -1.98
C VAL A 100 0.25 6.00 -1.90
N ILE A 101 -0.82 5.62 -2.60
CA ILE A 101 -2.18 6.06 -2.28
C ILE A 101 -2.83 4.92 -1.50
N PHE A 102 -3.39 5.24 -0.33
CA PHE A 102 -4.12 4.30 0.50
C PHE A 102 -5.34 4.98 1.11
N ASN A 103 -6.47 4.93 0.38
CA ASN A 103 -7.62 5.80 0.61
C ASN A 103 -8.94 5.03 0.60
N THR A 104 -9.77 5.21 1.64
CA THR A 104 -11.08 4.58 1.80
C THR A 104 -12.23 5.41 1.23
N GLY A 105 -11.94 6.57 0.61
CA GLY A 105 -12.94 7.42 -0.02
C GLY A 105 -13.57 6.79 -1.26
N ASP A 106 -14.72 7.32 -1.63
CA ASP A 106 -15.35 6.96 -2.89
C ASP A 106 -14.59 7.53 -4.11
N LYS A 107 -15.09 7.25 -5.30
CA LYS A 107 -14.48 7.68 -6.55
C LYS A 107 -14.35 9.20 -6.71
N GLU A 108 -15.26 9.97 -6.14
CA GLU A 108 -15.23 11.43 -6.22
C GLU A 108 -14.05 12.00 -5.41
N VAL A 109 -13.67 11.30 -4.33
CA VAL A 109 -12.50 11.60 -3.52
C VAL A 109 -11.22 11.06 -4.15
N THR A 110 -11.25 9.84 -4.69
CA THR A 110 -10.04 9.14 -5.14
C THR A 110 -9.58 9.54 -6.53
N TYR A 111 -10.47 9.90 -7.48
CA TYR A 111 -10.07 10.37 -8.81
C TYR A 111 -9.08 11.54 -8.77
N PRO A 112 -9.36 12.67 -8.08
CA PRO A 112 -8.41 13.78 -8.04
C PRO A 112 -7.11 13.42 -7.34
N VAL A 113 -7.13 12.51 -6.37
CA VAL A 113 -5.92 12.03 -5.68
C VAL A 113 -5.05 11.21 -6.63
N VAL A 114 -5.64 10.22 -7.33
CA VAL A 114 -4.92 9.39 -8.30
C VAL A 114 -4.36 10.26 -9.42
N VAL A 115 -5.16 11.09 -10.07
CA VAL A 115 -4.71 11.99 -11.13
C VAL A 115 -3.59 12.92 -10.66
N GLY A 116 -3.69 13.47 -9.44
CA GLY A 116 -2.67 14.36 -8.86
C GLY A 116 -1.34 13.62 -8.64
N ARG A 117 -1.37 12.41 -8.10
CA ARG A 117 -0.17 11.58 -7.87
C ARG A 117 0.43 11.08 -9.19
N SER A 118 -0.39 10.65 -10.15
CA SER A 118 0.07 10.27 -11.48
C SER A 118 0.83 11.41 -12.17
N LYS A 119 0.34 12.65 -12.07
CA LYS A 119 1.05 13.84 -12.57
C LYS A 119 2.35 14.13 -11.82
N GLN A 120 2.35 13.92 -10.51
CA GLN A 120 3.54 14.14 -9.69
C GLN A 120 4.66 13.15 -10.01
N HIS A 121 4.31 11.86 -10.15
CA HIS A 121 5.28 10.79 -10.33
C HIS A 121 5.61 10.51 -11.79
N LEU A 122 4.68 10.73 -12.73
CA LEU A 122 4.79 10.44 -14.16
C LEU A 122 5.33 9.02 -14.42
N PRO A 123 4.64 7.97 -13.92
CA PRO A 123 5.06 6.62 -14.21
C PRO A 123 4.95 6.30 -15.71
N SER A 124 5.82 5.46 -16.21
CA SER A 124 5.76 4.98 -17.59
C SER A 124 4.52 4.13 -17.84
N THR A 125 4.06 3.46 -16.80
CA THR A 125 2.92 2.53 -16.85
C THR A 125 2.12 2.56 -15.56
N GLU A 126 0.80 2.60 -15.69
CA GLU A 126 -0.14 2.40 -14.58
C GLU A 126 -1.09 1.24 -14.93
N ARG A 127 -1.09 0.20 -14.11
CA ARG A 127 -1.98 -0.95 -14.23
C ARG A 127 -3.08 -0.88 -13.18
N PHE A 128 -4.33 -1.00 -13.62
CA PHE A 128 -5.50 -1.07 -12.74
C PHE A 128 -6.04 -2.50 -12.72
N GLU A 129 -6.51 -2.97 -11.55
CA GLU A 129 -7.28 -4.21 -11.51
C GLU A 129 -8.65 -3.98 -12.16
N ALA A 130 -8.97 -4.77 -13.21
CA ALA A 130 -10.19 -4.55 -14.01
C ALA A 130 -11.46 -5.09 -13.37
N ASN A 131 -11.36 -5.79 -12.23
CA ASN A 131 -12.52 -6.36 -11.56
C ASN A 131 -13.39 -5.25 -10.95
N ASN A 132 -14.68 -5.54 -10.76
CA ASN A 132 -15.62 -4.67 -10.04
C ASN A 132 -15.64 -3.20 -10.52
N GLY A 133 -15.52 -2.95 -11.83
CA GLY A 133 -15.54 -1.58 -12.37
C GLY A 133 -14.19 -0.87 -12.43
N GLY A 134 -13.09 -1.55 -12.09
CA GLY A 134 -11.75 -0.95 -12.15
C GLY A 134 -11.30 -0.60 -13.57
N ALA A 135 -11.81 -1.26 -14.60
CA ALA A 135 -11.56 -0.86 -15.99
C ALA A 135 -12.15 0.53 -16.30
N GLU A 136 -13.39 0.79 -15.88
CA GLU A 136 -14.04 2.11 -16.03
C GLU A 136 -13.30 3.19 -15.23
N TYR A 137 -12.75 2.81 -14.05
CA TYR A 137 -11.95 3.70 -13.26
C TYR A 137 -10.65 4.11 -13.99
N ALA A 138 -9.96 3.15 -14.58
CA ALA A 138 -8.75 3.38 -15.38
C ALA A 138 -9.02 4.30 -16.59
N ASP A 139 -10.11 4.03 -17.33
CA ASP A 139 -10.52 4.85 -18.47
C ASP A 139 -10.78 6.30 -18.05
N LYS A 140 -11.42 6.50 -16.88
CA LYS A 140 -11.69 7.84 -16.37
C LYS A 140 -10.42 8.57 -15.94
N VAL A 141 -9.47 7.87 -15.31
CA VAL A 141 -8.16 8.44 -14.95
C VAL A 141 -7.40 8.85 -16.21
N ASP A 142 -7.37 8.00 -17.25
CA ASP A 142 -6.73 8.30 -18.54
C ASP A 142 -7.35 9.54 -19.22
N GLU A 143 -8.70 9.61 -19.26
CA GLU A 143 -9.41 10.78 -19.78
C GLU A 143 -8.99 12.07 -19.06
N LEU A 144 -8.96 12.05 -17.71
CA LEU A 144 -8.61 13.22 -16.92
C LEU A 144 -7.15 13.66 -17.12
N LEU A 145 -6.21 12.70 -17.17
CA LEU A 145 -4.81 12.99 -17.43
C LEU A 145 -4.59 13.56 -18.83
N ARG A 146 -5.21 12.97 -19.85
CA ARG A 146 -5.14 13.47 -21.24
C ARG A 146 -5.72 14.86 -21.40
N LYS A 147 -6.81 15.16 -20.70
CA LYS A 147 -7.39 16.51 -20.67
C LYS A 147 -6.41 17.56 -20.17
N ASP A 148 -5.53 17.16 -19.24
CA ASP A 148 -4.49 18.02 -18.69
C ASP A 148 -3.15 17.91 -19.47
N GLY A 149 -3.15 17.26 -20.63
CA GLY A 149 -1.98 17.11 -21.49
C GLY A 149 -0.94 16.09 -20.99
N VAL A 150 -1.30 15.25 -20.03
CA VAL A 150 -0.42 14.21 -19.50
C VAL A 150 -0.74 12.86 -20.14
N HIS A 151 0.30 12.19 -20.65
CA HIS A 151 0.20 10.90 -21.32
C HIS A 151 0.99 9.84 -20.56
N ILE A 152 0.27 8.92 -19.92
CA ILE A 152 0.80 7.75 -19.22
C ILE A 152 0.23 6.51 -19.90
N ASN A 153 1.00 5.43 -19.99
CA ASN A 153 0.46 4.17 -20.48
C ASN A 153 -0.41 3.53 -19.40
N ILE A 154 -1.73 3.79 -19.50
CA ILE A 154 -2.73 3.24 -18.56
C ILE A 154 -3.42 2.04 -19.20
N TYR A 155 -3.52 0.95 -18.44
CA TYR A 155 -4.28 -0.22 -18.85
C TYR A 155 -4.91 -0.92 -17.65
N SER A 156 -5.92 -1.73 -17.92
CA SER A 156 -6.57 -2.55 -16.91
C SER A 156 -6.41 -4.03 -17.25
N ARG A 157 -6.21 -4.86 -16.21
CA ARG A 157 -6.10 -6.32 -16.35
C ARG A 157 -6.92 -6.99 -15.26
N LYS A 158 -7.69 -8.02 -15.65
CA LYS A 158 -8.43 -8.84 -14.67
C LYS A 158 -7.48 -9.70 -13.87
N ALA A 159 -7.73 -9.79 -12.56
CA ALA A 159 -7.08 -10.82 -11.76
C ALA A 159 -7.53 -12.23 -12.25
N PRO A 160 -6.65 -13.22 -12.20
CA PRO A 160 -7.02 -14.59 -12.54
C PRO A 160 -8.12 -15.11 -11.60
N ASN A 161 -9.25 -15.55 -12.15
CA ASN A 161 -10.38 -16.12 -11.37
C ASN A 161 -10.05 -17.48 -10.73
N THR A 162 -8.89 -18.06 -11.04
CA THR A 162 -8.47 -19.40 -10.59
C THR A 162 -7.73 -19.37 -9.26
N GLN A 163 -7.41 -18.19 -8.73
CA GLN A 163 -6.61 -18.03 -7.53
C GLN A 163 -7.24 -17.01 -6.56
N SER A 164 -7.30 -17.36 -5.27
CA SER A 164 -7.74 -16.41 -4.25
C SER A 164 -6.72 -15.29 -4.04
N LYS A 165 -7.16 -14.11 -3.56
CA LYS A 165 -6.25 -13.00 -3.18
C LYS A 165 -5.15 -13.50 -2.24
N LEU A 166 -5.49 -14.23 -1.19
CA LEU A 166 -4.52 -14.80 -0.24
C LEU A 166 -3.46 -15.65 -0.93
N ALA A 167 -3.86 -16.55 -1.84
CA ALA A 167 -2.92 -17.42 -2.54
C ALA A 167 -1.99 -16.59 -3.46
N ARG A 168 -2.50 -15.53 -4.09
CA ARG A 168 -1.73 -14.58 -4.90
C ARG A 168 -0.69 -13.84 -4.04
N ILE A 169 -1.10 -13.30 -2.90
CA ILE A 169 -0.20 -12.58 -1.97
C ILE A 169 0.91 -13.51 -1.48
N ILE A 170 0.57 -14.75 -1.09
CA ILE A 170 1.56 -15.74 -0.65
C ILE A 170 2.55 -16.09 -1.77
N GLN A 171 2.05 -16.25 -3.00
CA GLN A 171 2.88 -16.55 -4.16
C GLN A 171 3.95 -15.49 -4.40
N TYR A 172 3.58 -14.20 -4.31
CA TYR A 172 4.48 -13.08 -4.58
C TYR A 172 5.21 -12.56 -3.34
N ALA A 173 4.98 -13.12 -2.16
CA ALA A 173 5.64 -12.69 -0.94
C ALA A 173 7.18 -12.67 -1.02
N PRO A 174 7.86 -13.66 -1.66
CA PRO A 174 9.32 -13.61 -1.82
C PRO A 174 9.81 -12.40 -2.63
N ASP A 175 9.02 -11.94 -3.60
CA ASP A 175 9.36 -10.78 -4.43
C ASP A 175 9.06 -9.47 -3.69
N ILE A 176 7.93 -9.40 -2.98
CA ILE A 176 7.56 -8.25 -2.14
C ILE A 176 8.63 -7.98 -1.06
N ARG A 177 9.21 -9.02 -0.46
CA ARG A 177 10.29 -8.89 0.53
C ARG A 177 11.58 -8.29 -0.04
N LYS A 178 11.77 -8.30 -1.36
CA LYS A 178 12.91 -7.64 -2.01
C LYS A 178 12.71 -6.14 -2.20
N PHE A 179 11.49 -5.63 -2.07
CA PHE A 179 11.20 -4.22 -2.22
C PHE A 179 11.80 -3.39 -1.09
N PHE A 180 12.22 -2.19 -1.42
CA PHE A 180 12.66 -1.20 -0.45
C PHE A 180 11.51 -0.25 -0.11
N PHE A 181 11.12 -0.23 1.16
CA PHE A 181 10.07 0.65 1.67
C PHE A 181 10.67 1.90 2.31
N VAL A 182 9.92 3.00 2.34
CA VAL A 182 10.35 4.19 3.09
C VAL A 182 10.45 3.85 4.57
N ALA A 183 11.56 4.25 5.21
CA ALA A 183 11.76 3.98 6.64
C ALA A 183 10.68 4.65 7.50
N PRO A 184 10.21 4.04 8.59
CA PRO A 184 9.04 4.48 9.37
C PRO A 184 9.07 5.96 9.79
N LYS A 185 10.26 6.50 10.10
CA LYS A 185 10.43 7.92 10.47
C LYS A 185 10.21 8.92 9.32
N HIS A 186 10.24 8.45 8.07
CA HIS A 186 10.08 9.28 6.87
C HIS A 186 8.75 9.05 6.15
N GLN A 187 7.93 8.10 6.63
CA GLN A 187 6.64 7.78 6.05
C GLN A 187 5.61 8.88 6.29
N SER A 188 4.82 9.20 5.27
CA SER A 188 3.59 9.98 5.40
C SER A 188 2.56 9.22 6.27
N ARG A 189 1.50 9.92 6.72
CA ARG A 189 0.40 9.28 7.45
C ARG A 189 -0.28 8.18 6.61
N GLU A 190 -0.44 8.40 5.33
CA GLU A 190 -1.03 7.47 4.37
C GLU A 190 -0.13 6.24 4.20
N TYR A 191 1.17 6.44 4.01
CA TYR A 191 2.15 5.37 3.90
C TYR A 191 2.24 4.52 5.18
N LYS A 192 2.13 5.14 6.36
CA LYS A 192 2.09 4.41 7.65
C LYS A 192 0.89 3.48 7.75
N ARG A 193 -0.30 3.93 7.30
CA ARG A 193 -1.50 3.09 7.28
C ARG A 193 -1.35 1.90 6.32
N PHE A 194 -0.80 2.13 5.15
CA PHE A 194 -0.46 1.09 4.18
C PHE A 194 0.51 0.07 4.79
N MET A 195 1.62 0.50 5.38
CA MET A 195 2.60 -0.39 6.00
C MET A 195 2.05 -1.11 7.24
N ALA A 196 1.16 -0.50 8.00
CA ALA A 196 0.50 -1.15 9.13
C ALA A 196 -0.32 -2.37 8.66
N GLU A 197 -1.02 -2.28 7.53
CA GLU A 197 -1.72 -3.41 6.95
C GLU A 197 -0.76 -4.48 6.44
N VAL A 198 0.29 -4.09 5.70
CA VAL A 198 1.32 -5.01 5.21
C VAL A 198 1.98 -5.79 6.35
N THR A 199 2.45 -5.11 7.39
CA THR A 199 3.22 -5.73 8.48
C THR A 199 2.37 -6.50 9.49
N THR A 200 1.05 -6.38 9.43
CA THR A 200 0.13 -7.16 10.26
C THR A 200 -0.55 -8.30 9.51
N PHE A 201 -0.29 -8.46 8.22
CA PHE A 201 -0.87 -9.50 7.38
C PHE A 201 -0.37 -10.90 7.77
N VAL A 202 -1.31 -11.84 7.99
CA VAL A 202 -0.98 -13.22 8.38
C VAL A 202 -1.23 -14.19 7.24
N GLN A 203 -0.35 -15.18 7.13
CA GLN A 203 -0.47 -16.26 6.16
C GLN A 203 -1.64 -17.21 6.49
N THR A 204 -1.90 -17.40 7.78
CA THR A 204 -2.97 -18.28 8.27
C THR A 204 -3.89 -17.48 9.18
N GLY A 205 -5.20 -17.65 9.01
CA GLY A 205 -6.20 -16.92 9.80
C GLY A 205 -6.97 -15.90 8.97
N LYS A 206 -7.60 -14.96 9.66
CA LYS A 206 -8.38 -13.89 9.02
C LYS A 206 -7.57 -12.59 9.00
N ASN A 207 -7.41 -12.02 7.83
CA ASN A 207 -6.98 -10.64 7.66
C ASN A 207 -8.23 -9.77 7.50
N PRO A 208 -8.42 -8.73 8.32
CA PRO A 208 -9.58 -7.84 8.16
C PRO A 208 -9.55 -7.08 6.83
N HIS A 209 -8.37 -6.76 6.35
CA HIS A 209 -8.10 -6.09 5.08
C HIS A 209 -6.88 -6.72 4.41
N ASP A 210 -6.81 -6.67 3.08
CA ASP A 210 -5.73 -7.22 2.26
C ASP A 210 -5.31 -6.31 1.09
N ASP A 211 -5.89 -5.11 0.99
CA ASP A 211 -5.74 -4.21 -0.16
C ASP A 211 -4.28 -3.76 -0.38
N ALA A 212 -3.56 -3.46 0.71
CA ALA A 212 -2.14 -3.10 0.63
C ALA A 212 -1.28 -4.27 0.14
N CYS A 213 -1.51 -5.46 0.67
CA CYS A 213 -0.75 -6.66 0.28
C CYS A 213 -1.10 -7.11 -1.13
N ASP A 214 -2.37 -6.98 -1.53
CA ASP A 214 -2.82 -7.36 -2.85
C ASP A 214 -2.26 -6.43 -3.94
N SER A 215 -2.25 -5.12 -3.71
CA SER A 215 -1.61 -4.18 -4.63
C SER A 215 -0.09 -4.41 -4.76
N LEU A 216 0.60 -4.79 -3.68
CA LEU A 216 2.01 -5.19 -3.76
C LEU A 216 2.21 -6.50 -4.54
N ALA A 217 1.30 -7.47 -4.40
CA ALA A 217 1.33 -8.69 -5.18
C ALA A 217 1.08 -8.42 -6.68
N MET A 218 0.14 -7.52 -7.01
CA MET A 218 -0.07 -7.04 -8.38
C MET A 218 1.18 -6.36 -8.94
N LEU A 219 1.87 -5.56 -8.14
CA LEU A 219 3.10 -4.91 -8.55
C LEU A 219 4.23 -5.93 -8.79
N ALA A 220 4.38 -6.92 -7.93
CA ALA A 220 5.37 -8.00 -8.12
C ALA A 220 5.07 -8.81 -9.40
N ASP A 221 3.79 -9.14 -9.67
CA ASP A 221 3.36 -9.76 -10.92
C ASP A 221 3.76 -8.91 -12.14
N GLU A 222 3.48 -7.61 -12.07
CA GLU A 222 3.79 -6.66 -13.14
C GLU A 222 5.29 -6.53 -13.42
N LEU A 223 6.12 -6.58 -12.38
CA LEU A 223 7.56 -6.35 -12.50
C LEU A 223 8.34 -7.60 -12.90
N PHE A 224 7.95 -8.77 -12.40
CA PHE A 224 8.80 -9.95 -12.48
C PHE A 224 8.17 -11.12 -13.27
N HIS A 225 6.85 -11.13 -13.43
CA HIS A 225 6.12 -12.27 -13.97
C HIS A 225 5.24 -11.95 -15.19
N SER A 226 5.03 -10.68 -15.49
CA SER A 226 4.36 -10.28 -16.74
C SER A 226 5.34 -10.54 -17.89
N VAL A 227 5.26 -11.73 -18.49
CA VAL A 227 5.89 -12.01 -19.77
C VAL A 227 5.30 -11.03 -20.78
N GLY A 228 6.16 -10.19 -21.37
CA GLY A 228 5.76 -9.09 -22.23
C GLY A 228 4.71 -9.48 -23.27
N GLU A 229 3.46 -9.17 -23.04
CA GLU A 229 2.54 -8.93 -24.11
C GLU A 229 3.03 -7.66 -24.81
N THR A 230 3.69 -7.85 -25.95
CA THR A 230 4.06 -6.76 -26.83
C THR A 230 2.76 -6.12 -27.31
N VAL A 231 2.34 -5.06 -26.67
CA VAL A 231 1.21 -4.27 -27.17
C VAL A 231 1.69 -3.55 -28.43
N VAL A 232 1.34 -4.12 -29.55
CA VAL A 232 1.62 -3.53 -30.86
C VAL A 232 0.71 -2.29 -31.00
N PHE A 233 1.24 -1.12 -30.72
CA PHE A 233 0.55 0.12 -31.05
C PHE A 233 0.44 0.24 -32.57
N LYS A 234 -0.77 0.14 -33.12
CA LYS A 234 -1.04 0.64 -34.46
C LYS A 234 -0.88 2.15 -34.40
N ARG A 235 0.19 2.66 -35.05
CA ARG A 235 0.32 4.11 -35.28
C ARG A 235 -0.92 4.55 -36.08
N PRO A 236 -1.67 5.55 -35.66
CA PRO A 236 -2.62 6.20 -36.55
C PRO A 236 -1.80 6.88 -37.66
N PHE A 237 -2.13 6.56 -38.89
CA PHE A 237 -1.63 7.27 -40.07
C PHE A 237 -2.29 8.64 -40.14
#